data_0204dca888df8bbd9328bdb3c8debac2
#
_entry.id   0204dca888df8bbd9328bdb3c8debac2
#
_cell.length_a   1.000
_cell.length_b   1.000
_cell.length_c   1.000
_cell.angle_alpha   90.00
_cell.angle_beta   90.00
_cell.angle_gamma   90.00
#
_symmetry.space_group_name_H-M   'P 1'
#
loop_
_entity.id
_entity.type
_entity.pdbx_description
1 polymer ?
#
loop_
_entity_poly.entity_id
_entity_poly.type
_entity_poly.pdbx_seq_one_letter_code
_entity_poly.pdbx_strand_id
1 'polypeptide(L)'
;MSDRRSIHIEGLSHQTAIPVATRIGPLLVSSVISPFDPGSRDVPQDAASQAANIFGHVDRMLNAGGGDWSDVAKMEFWVVNAEGRSAIEGFWVERFPDPNSRPARHTHIGGVTQMSASFLAWING
;
A
#
# COMPACT_ATOMS: atom_id res chain seq x y z
N MET A 1 15.67 17.95 15.82
CA MET A 1 15.31 16.59 16.26
C MET A 1 14.04 16.15 15.57
N SER A 2 14.03 14.99 14.95
CA SER A 2 12.84 14.53 14.26
C SER A 2 11.93 13.76 15.22
N ASP A 3 10.64 13.82 14.97
CA ASP A 3 9.63 12.99 15.62
C ASP A 3 9.30 11.78 14.76
N ARG A 4 10.28 11.32 13.97
CA ARG A 4 10.11 10.19 13.08
C ARG A 4 9.86 8.90 13.84
N ARG A 5 8.83 8.19 13.42
CA ARG A 5 8.43 6.96 14.07
C ARG A 5 8.27 5.86 13.01
N SER A 6 8.99 4.76 13.21
CA SER A 6 8.83 3.56 12.38
C SER A 6 7.49 2.91 12.67
N ILE A 7 6.79 2.48 11.63
CA ILE A 7 5.50 1.80 11.72
C ILE A 7 5.73 0.33 11.43
N HIS A 8 5.19 -0.51 12.29
CA HIS A 8 5.23 -1.96 12.17
C HIS A 8 3.80 -2.50 12.24
N ILE A 9 3.54 -3.56 11.48
CA ILE A 9 2.23 -4.22 11.49
C ILE A 9 2.41 -5.73 11.64
N GLU A 10 1.36 -6.40 12.07
CA GLU A 10 1.35 -7.85 12.02
C GLU A 10 1.13 -8.30 10.59
N GLY A 11 1.75 -9.40 10.23
CA GLY A 11 1.52 -10.05 8.95
C GLY A 11 2.39 -9.59 7.81
N LEU A 12 3.16 -8.51 7.96
CA LEU A 12 4.10 -8.07 6.93
C LEU A 12 5.32 -7.45 7.57
N SER A 13 6.50 -7.90 7.15
CA SER A 13 7.77 -7.32 7.59
C SER A 13 8.79 -7.46 6.46
N HIS A 14 9.85 -6.66 6.54
CA HIS A 14 10.99 -6.77 5.63
C HIS A 14 12.10 -7.59 6.27
N GLN A 15 12.91 -8.24 5.44
CA GLN A 15 14.05 -9.02 5.93
C GLN A 15 15.27 -8.13 6.20
N THR A 16 15.25 -6.91 5.70
CA THR A 16 16.31 -5.92 5.94
C THR A 16 15.86 -4.93 7.02
N ALA A 17 16.72 -3.98 7.36
CA ALA A 17 16.50 -3.08 8.49
C ALA A 17 15.61 -1.90 8.12
N ILE A 18 14.43 -2.17 7.56
CA ILE A 18 13.46 -1.11 7.21
C ILE A 18 12.07 -1.45 7.76
N PRO A 19 11.32 -0.42 8.22
CA PRO A 19 9.94 -0.61 8.65
C PRO A 19 9.02 -0.75 7.43
N VAL A 20 7.76 -1.10 7.66
CA VAL A 20 6.77 -1.13 6.57
C VAL A 20 6.33 0.27 6.17
N ALA A 21 6.41 1.22 7.10
CA ALA A 21 6.09 2.62 6.84
C ALA A 21 6.77 3.48 7.89
N THR A 22 6.76 4.80 7.65
CA THR A 22 7.31 5.75 8.62
C THR A 22 6.39 6.96 8.71
N ARG A 23 6.26 7.51 9.91
CA ARG A 23 5.49 8.72 10.14
C ARG A 23 6.37 9.82 10.72
N ILE A 24 6.29 11.03 10.10
CA ILE A 24 6.92 12.25 10.60
C ILE A 24 5.85 13.34 10.59
N GLY A 25 5.44 13.83 11.77
CA GLY A 25 4.35 14.80 11.84
C GLY A 25 3.11 14.26 11.13
N PRO A 26 2.53 15.00 10.18
CA PRO A 26 1.35 14.53 9.44
C PRO A 26 1.68 13.56 8.30
N LEU A 27 2.94 13.42 7.92
CA LEU A 27 3.32 12.61 6.76
C LEU A 27 3.48 11.14 7.16
N LEU A 28 2.79 10.27 6.42
CA LEU A 28 2.94 8.82 6.53
C LEU A 28 3.30 8.27 5.15
N VAL A 29 4.44 7.59 5.05
CA VAL A 29 4.91 7.02 3.79
C VAL A 29 5.26 5.56 3.99
N SER A 30 4.97 4.73 3.00
CA SER A 30 5.30 3.31 3.06
C SER A 30 6.65 3.01 2.42
N SER A 31 7.28 1.93 2.87
CA SER A 31 8.25 1.19 2.08
C SER A 31 7.51 0.42 1.00
N VAL A 32 8.23 -0.32 0.15
CA VAL A 32 7.58 -1.16 -0.85
C VAL A 32 6.70 -2.21 -0.16
N ILE A 33 5.50 -2.40 -0.69
CA ILE A 33 4.51 -3.33 -0.15
C ILE A 33 4.43 -4.53 -1.08
N SER A 34 4.88 -5.67 -0.59
CA SER A 34 4.82 -6.93 -1.33
C SER A 34 3.44 -7.56 -1.17
N PRO A 35 3.01 -8.42 -2.13
CA PRO A 35 1.66 -8.99 -2.12
C PRO A 35 1.59 -10.29 -1.30
N PHE A 36 2.42 -10.40 -0.28
CA PHE A 36 2.50 -11.62 0.53
C PHE A 36 1.19 -11.89 1.28
N ASP A 37 0.84 -13.16 1.40
CA ASP A 37 -0.22 -13.55 2.33
C ASP A 37 0.18 -13.13 3.75
N PRO A 38 -0.77 -12.62 4.56
CA PRO A 38 -0.44 -12.16 5.91
C PRO A 38 0.25 -13.25 6.74
N GLY A 39 1.36 -12.89 7.36
CA GLY A 39 2.12 -13.80 8.21
C GLY A 39 3.03 -14.76 7.48
N SER A 40 3.19 -14.63 6.17
CA SER A 40 4.07 -15.48 5.38
C SER A 40 4.80 -14.67 4.30
N ARG A 41 5.59 -15.34 3.50
CA ARG A 41 6.21 -14.76 2.32
C ARG A 41 5.70 -15.42 1.04
N ASP A 42 4.55 -16.10 1.14
CA ASP A 42 3.90 -16.72 0.00
C ASP A 42 3.19 -15.65 -0.83
N VAL A 43 3.30 -15.77 -2.16
CA VAL A 43 2.69 -14.84 -3.11
C VAL A 43 1.58 -15.58 -3.84
N PRO A 44 0.33 -15.10 -3.79
CA PRO A 44 -0.74 -15.67 -4.59
C PRO A 44 -0.40 -15.59 -6.08
N GLN A 45 -0.84 -16.56 -6.86
CA GLN A 45 -0.54 -16.59 -8.30
C GLN A 45 -1.39 -15.61 -9.09
N ASP A 46 -2.61 -15.33 -8.65
CA ASP A 46 -3.53 -14.48 -9.38
C ASP A 46 -3.44 -13.02 -8.96
N ALA A 47 -3.64 -12.13 -9.91
CA ALA A 47 -3.53 -10.69 -9.70
C ALA A 47 -4.56 -10.17 -8.68
N ALA A 48 -5.77 -10.71 -8.68
CA ALA A 48 -6.82 -10.26 -7.76
C ALA A 48 -6.43 -10.53 -6.30
N SER A 49 -5.88 -11.71 -6.02
CA SER A 49 -5.44 -12.05 -4.65
C SER A 49 -4.21 -11.23 -4.23
N GLN A 50 -3.30 -10.97 -5.16
CA GLN A 50 -2.15 -10.10 -4.89
C GLN A 50 -2.63 -8.70 -4.53
N ALA A 51 -3.56 -8.14 -5.29
CA ALA A 51 -4.13 -6.82 -5.02
C ALA A 51 -4.84 -6.80 -3.66
N ALA A 52 -5.63 -7.82 -3.35
CA ALA A 52 -6.33 -7.91 -2.07
C ALA A 52 -5.35 -7.88 -0.89
N ASN A 53 -4.24 -8.61 -1.00
CA ASN A 53 -3.21 -8.62 0.04
C ASN A 53 -2.59 -7.24 0.22
N ILE A 54 -2.25 -6.57 -0.88
CA ILE A 54 -1.66 -5.23 -0.82
C ILE A 54 -2.60 -4.25 -0.14
N PHE A 55 -3.87 -4.20 -0.55
CA PHE A 55 -4.84 -3.29 0.08
C PHE A 55 -5.06 -3.64 1.55
N GLY A 56 -5.06 -4.93 1.91
CA GLY A 56 -5.14 -5.35 3.30
C GLY A 56 -3.93 -4.89 4.13
N HIS A 57 -2.73 -4.97 3.57
CA HIS A 57 -1.53 -4.46 4.25
C HIS A 57 -1.63 -2.94 4.45
N VAL A 58 -2.10 -2.21 3.45
CA VAL A 58 -2.27 -0.75 3.56
C VAL A 58 -3.29 -0.40 4.64
N ASP A 59 -4.41 -1.16 4.73
CA ASP A 59 -5.39 -0.98 5.82
C ASP A 59 -4.69 -1.00 7.18
N ARG A 60 -3.85 -2.00 7.41
CA ARG A 60 -3.15 -2.15 8.69
C ARG A 60 -2.10 -1.07 8.90
N MET A 61 -1.40 -0.66 7.85
CA MET A 61 -0.41 0.43 7.92
C MET A 61 -1.07 1.76 8.27
N LEU A 62 -2.19 2.07 7.65
CA LEU A 62 -2.93 3.30 7.93
C LEU A 62 -3.41 3.30 9.37
N ASN A 63 -3.99 2.19 9.82
CA ASN A 63 -4.46 2.08 11.19
C ASN A 63 -3.32 2.24 12.20
N ALA A 64 -2.19 1.57 11.97
CA ALA A 64 -1.02 1.65 12.85
C ALA A 64 -0.42 3.06 12.85
N GLY A 65 -0.50 3.76 11.71
CA GLY A 65 0.01 5.12 11.56
C GLY A 65 -0.93 6.20 12.06
N GLY A 66 -2.16 5.84 12.45
CA GLY A 66 -3.14 6.80 13.00
C GLY A 66 -4.00 7.49 11.95
N GLY A 67 -4.08 6.94 10.75
CA GLY A 67 -4.86 7.50 9.65
C GLY A 67 -5.86 6.52 9.06
N ASP A 68 -6.46 6.91 7.95
CA ASP A 68 -7.38 6.07 7.20
C ASP A 68 -7.26 6.37 5.70
N TRP A 69 -8.10 5.71 4.89
CA TRP A 69 -8.02 5.85 3.43
C TRP A 69 -8.25 7.28 2.95
N SER A 70 -8.99 8.09 3.69
CA SER A 70 -9.23 9.49 3.30
C SER A 70 -7.98 10.35 3.41
N ASP A 71 -6.96 9.89 4.10
CA ASP A 71 -5.69 10.59 4.25
C ASP A 71 -4.68 10.27 3.15
N VAL A 72 -4.96 9.27 2.31
CA VAL A 72 -4.04 8.85 1.26
C VAL A 72 -4.02 9.89 0.15
N ALA A 73 -2.83 10.39 -0.17
CA ALA A 73 -2.64 11.40 -1.22
C ALA A 73 -2.22 10.78 -2.55
N LYS A 74 -1.46 9.68 -2.49
CA LYS A 74 -0.98 9.02 -3.70
C LYS A 74 -0.73 7.54 -3.42
N MET A 75 -1.04 6.71 -4.42
CA MET A 75 -0.57 5.32 -4.46
C MET A 75 0.19 5.07 -5.74
N GLU A 76 1.22 4.25 -5.66
CA GLU A 76 2.00 3.84 -6.81
C GLU A 76 2.04 2.32 -6.85
N PHE A 77 1.80 1.75 -8.03
CA PHE A 77 1.74 0.30 -8.22
C PHE A 77 2.72 -0.14 -9.29
N TRP A 78 3.28 -1.32 -9.12
CA TRP A 78 4.06 -2.02 -10.14
C TRP A 78 3.35 -3.34 -10.39
N VAL A 79 2.96 -3.60 -11.65
CA VAL A 79 2.18 -4.78 -12.02
C VAL A 79 2.85 -5.53 -13.17
N VAL A 80 2.61 -6.82 -13.23
CA VAL A 80 3.23 -7.70 -14.23
C VAL A 80 2.73 -7.38 -15.62
N ASN A 81 1.41 -7.14 -15.76
CA ASN A 81 0.76 -6.92 -17.05
C ASN A 81 -0.56 -6.15 -16.84
N ALA A 82 -1.31 -5.95 -17.93
CA ALA A 82 -2.57 -5.20 -17.88
C ALA A 82 -3.63 -5.85 -16.98
N GLU A 83 -3.60 -7.16 -16.80
CA GLU A 83 -4.52 -7.87 -15.89
C GLU A 83 -4.29 -7.40 -14.45
N GLY A 84 -3.03 -7.21 -14.06
CA GLY A 84 -2.70 -6.67 -12.74
C GLY A 84 -3.27 -5.29 -12.53
N ARG A 85 -3.19 -4.43 -13.55
CA ARG A 85 -3.79 -3.10 -13.48
C ARG A 85 -5.31 -3.17 -13.31
N SER A 86 -5.97 -4.05 -14.07
CA SER A 86 -7.42 -4.23 -13.97
C SER A 86 -7.84 -4.75 -12.60
N ALA A 87 -7.04 -5.61 -11.98
CA ALA A 87 -7.32 -6.18 -10.68
C ALA A 87 -7.36 -5.13 -9.57
N ILE A 88 -6.67 -4.00 -9.75
CA ILE A 88 -6.64 -2.90 -8.76
C ILE A 88 -7.96 -2.15 -8.74
N GLU A 89 -8.66 -2.04 -9.87
CA GLU A 89 -9.78 -1.12 -10.03
C GLU A 89 -10.92 -1.33 -9.02
N GLY A 90 -11.31 -2.57 -8.76
CA GLY A 90 -12.39 -2.87 -7.81
C GLY A 90 -12.05 -2.41 -6.39
N PHE A 91 -10.82 -2.70 -5.95
CA PHE A 91 -10.35 -2.29 -4.62
C PHE A 91 -10.22 -0.78 -4.52
N TRP A 92 -9.79 -0.13 -5.60
CA TRP A 92 -9.64 1.31 -5.69
C TRP A 92 -10.98 2.03 -5.53
N VAL A 93 -11.96 1.66 -6.34
CA VAL A 93 -13.29 2.31 -6.32
C VAL A 93 -14.01 2.05 -5.00
N GLU A 94 -13.81 0.88 -4.40
CA GLU A 94 -14.40 0.55 -3.11
C GLU A 94 -13.88 1.47 -2.00
N ARG A 95 -12.58 1.79 -2.03
CA ARG A 95 -11.97 2.66 -1.01
C ARG A 95 -12.13 4.15 -1.33
N PHE A 96 -12.25 4.49 -2.61
CA PHE A 96 -12.35 5.87 -3.07
C PHE A 96 -13.58 6.03 -3.97
N PRO A 97 -14.80 5.93 -3.39
CA PRO A 97 -16.02 5.94 -4.20
C PRO A 97 -16.37 7.30 -4.79
N ASP A 98 -15.94 8.40 -4.13
CA ASP A 98 -16.26 9.76 -4.61
C ASP A 98 -15.28 10.14 -5.71
N PRO A 99 -15.76 10.35 -6.96
CA PRO A 99 -14.88 10.69 -8.07
C PRO A 99 -14.17 12.04 -7.91
N ASN A 100 -14.62 12.88 -6.99
CA ASN A 100 -14.01 14.18 -6.72
C ASN A 100 -13.04 14.13 -5.54
N SER A 101 -12.83 12.96 -4.95
CA SER A 101 -11.96 12.80 -3.79
C SER A 101 -11.21 11.47 -3.89
N ARG A 102 -10.26 11.42 -4.80
CA ARG A 102 -9.41 10.24 -5.04
C ARG A 102 -7.95 10.64 -4.97
N PRO A 103 -7.08 9.76 -4.43
CA PRO A 103 -5.64 10.02 -4.48
C PRO A 103 -5.11 9.98 -5.91
N ALA A 104 -3.96 10.59 -6.12
CA ALA A 104 -3.23 10.40 -7.37
C ALA A 104 -2.72 8.96 -7.44
N ARG A 105 -2.57 8.43 -8.66
CA ARG A 105 -2.09 7.06 -8.86
C ARG A 105 -1.16 7.00 -10.05
N HIS A 106 -0.10 6.20 -9.92
CA HIS A 106 0.77 5.84 -11.02
C HIS A 106 0.92 4.32 -11.03
N THR A 107 0.63 3.69 -12.17
CA THR A 107 0.76 2.25 -12.33
C THR A 107 1.79 1.95 -13.41
N HIS A 108 2.88 1.26 -13.01
CA HIS A 108 3.93 0.81 -13.93
C HIS A 108 3.59 -0.61 -14.37
N ILE A 109 3.61 -0.87 -15.67
CA ILE A 109 3.27 -2.18 -16.23
C ILE A 109 4.51 -2.81 -16.83
N GLY A 110 4.82 -4.03 -16.38
CA GLY A 110 5.97 -4.80 -16.88
C GLY A 110 7.21 -4.63 -16.05
N GLY A 111 8.20 -5.47 -16.32
CA GLY A 111 9.50 -5.40 -15.64
C GLY A 111 9.54 -6.00 -14.24
N VAL A 112 8.43 -6.59 -13.79
CA VAL A 112 8.34 -7.21 -12.45
C VAL A 112 7.69 -8.59 -12.56
N THR A 113 7.91 -9.42 -11.54
CA THR A 113 7.39 -10.79 -11.48
C THR A 113 6.17 -10.92 -10.57
N GLN A 114 5.85 -9.88 -9.82
CA GLN A 114 4.70 -9.83 -8.91
C GLN A 114 4.28 -8.38 -8.73
N MET A 115 3.05 -8.18 -8.25
CA MET A 115 2.56 -6.85 -7.93
C MET A 115 3.25 -6.32 -6.68
N SER A 116 3.49 -5.00 -6.65
CA SER A 116 3.92 -4.30 -5.44
C SER A 116 3.35 -2.90 -5.46
N ALA A 117 3.43 -2.21 -4.33
CA ALA A 117 2.87 -0.86 -4.22
C ALA A 117 3.60 -0.04 -3.16
N SER A 118 3.35 1.26 -3.19
CA SER A 118 3.71 2.18 -2.11
C SER A 118 2.64 3.25 -2.01
N PHE A 119 2.61 3.96 -0.89
CA PHE A 119 1.66 5.05 -0.73
C PHE A 119 2.27 6.20 0.08
N LEU A 120 1.63 7.35 -0.06
CA LEU A 120 1.91 8.55 0.72
C LEU A 120 0.59 9.07 1.27
N ALA A 121 0.55 9.35 2.57
CA ALA A 121 -0.64 9.87 3.23
C ALA A 121 -0.29 11.11 4.06
N TRP A 122 -1.28 11.98 4.22
CA TRP A 122 -1.17 13.19 5.03
C TRP A 122 -2.27 13.14 6.09
N ILE A 123 -1.87 13.01 7.33
CA ILE A 123 -2.78 12.80 8.45
C ILE A 123 -2.87 14.07 9.30
N ASN A 124 -4.04 14.69 9.32
CA ASN A 124 -4.30 15.86 10.13
C ASN A 124 -4.70 15.45 11.55
N GLY A 125 -4.16 16.14 12.53
CA GLY A 125 -4.49 15.90 13.91
C GLY A 125 -3.53 14.95 14.60
#